data_0976f3213ed2f513ce4a66705249c1f5
#
_entry.id   0976f3213ed2f513ce4a66705249c1f5
#
_cell.length_a   1.000
_cell.length_b   1.000
_cell.length_c   1.000
_cell.angle_alpha   90.00
_cell.angle_beta   90.00
_cell.angle_gamma   90.00
#
_symmetry.space_group_name_H-M   'P 1'
#
loop_
_entity.id
_entity.type
_entity.pdbx_description
1 polymer ?
#
loop_
_entity_poly.entity_id
_entity_poly.type
_entity_poly.pdbx_seq_one_letter_code
_entity_poly.pdbx_strand_id
1 'polypeptide(L)' 'AHNPCYEVEVLVNGELLAKGVAAKRKLAEQAAAKAAMEVLSAQRKNNP' A
#
# COMPACT_ATOMS: atom_id res chain seq x y z
N ALA A 1 -6.04 6.84 -26.17
CA ALA A 1 -5.11 7.23 -25.15
C ALA A 1 -4.92 6.11 -24.14
N HIS A 2 -3.70 5.88 -23.78
CA HIS A 2 -3.36 4.80 -22.88
C HIS A 2 -2.68 5.35 -21.63
N ASN A 3 -3.31 5.14 -20.51
CA ASN A 3 -2.76 5.63 -19.25
C ASN A 3 -2.27 4.43 -18.44
N PRO A 4 -0.98 4.14 -18.53
CA PRO A 4 -0.45 3.04 -17.73
C PRO A 4 -0.60 3.36 -16.24
N CYS A 5 -1.05 2.38 -15.54
CA CYS A 5 -1.30 2.53 -14.11
C CYS A 5 -0.61 1.38 -13.41
N TYR A 6 0.19 1.69 -12.42
CA TYR A 6 0.89 0.67 -11.65
C TYR A 6 0.16 0.43 -10.34
N GLU A 7 -0.03 -0.83 -10.05
CA GLU A 7 -0.71 -1.23 -8.83
C GLU A 7 0.24 -2.08 -8.01
N VAL A 8 0.48 -1.65 -6.78
CA VAL A 8 1.39 -2.35 -5.89
C VAL A 8 0.61 -2.80 -4.66
N GLU A 9 0.71 -4.06 -4.33
CA GLU A 9 0.03 -4.62 -3.18
C GLU A 9 1.04 -5.01 -2.12
N VAL A 10 0.71 -4.74 -0.87
CA VAL A 10 1.53 -5.14 0.26
C VAL A 10 0.80 -6.25 1.00
N LEU A 11 1.42 -7.42 1.02
CA LEU A 11 0.84 -8.58 1.69
C LEU A 11 1.68 -8.96 2.89
N VAL A 12 1.00 -9.36 3.95
CA VAL A 12 1.66 -9.84 5.16
C VAL A 12 1.00 -11.15 5.53
N ASN A 13 1.80 -12.20 5.60
CA ASN A 13 1.31 -13.55 5.92
C ASN A 13 0.18 -13.98 4.97
N GLY A 14 0.29 -13.59 3.70
CA GLY A 14 -0.69 -13.96 2.70
C GLY A 14 -1.94 -13.10 2.68
N GLU A 15 -2.01 -12.10 3.54
CA GLU A 15 -3.16 -11.19 3.57
C GLU A 15 -2.80 -9.84 3.00
N LEU A 16 -3.72 -9.27 2.23
CA LEU A 16 -3.52 -7.95 1.66
C LEU A 16 -3.63 -6.90 2.75
N LEU A 17 -2.52 -6.21 3.00
CA LEU A 17 -2.47 -5.17 4.02
C LEU A 17 -2.81 -3.81 3.44
N ALA A 18 -2.26 -3.49 2.28
CA ALA A 18 -2.47 -2.19 1.66
C ALA A 18 -2.22 -2.28 0.18
N LYS A 19 -2.68 -1.27 -0.55
CA LYS A 19 -2.52 -1.23 -1.98
C LYS A 19 -2.30 0.22 -2.41
N GLY A 20 -1.36 0.41 -3.34
CA GLY A 20 -1.07 1.72 -3.89
C GLY A 20 -1.18 1.70 -5.39
N VAL A 21 -1.75 2.76 -5.94
CA VAL A 21 -1.92 2.90 -7.38
C VAL A 21 -1.41 4.27 -7.80
N ALA A 22 -0.59 4.30 -8.85
CA ALA A 22 -0.07 5.55 -9.37
C ALA A 22 0.35 5.37 -10.82
N ALA A 23 0.58 6.48 -11.50
CA ALA A 23 0.99 6.46 -12.89
C ALA A 23 2.41 5.93 -13.07
N LYS A 24 3.22 5.99 -12.02
CA LYS A 24 4.59 5.51 -12.05
C LYS A 24 4.78 4.46 -10.97
N ARG A 25 5.60 3.45 -11.31
CA ARG A 25 5.83 2.34 -10.41
C ARG A 25 6.37 2.82 -9.07
N LYS A 26 7.35 3.72 -9.10
CA LYS A 26 7.95 4.21 -7.87
C LYS A 26 6.92 4.89 -6.98
N LEU A 27 6.05 5.67 -7.58
CA LEU A 27 5.00 6.36 -6.84
C LEU A 27 3.99 5.36 -6.29
N ALA A 28 3.67 4.33 -7.06
CA ALA A 28 2.75 3.29 -6.59
C ALA A 28 3.34 2.56 -5.39
N GLU A 29 4.65 2.27 -5.43
CA GLU A 29 5.31 1.62 -4.31
C GLU A 29 5.29 2.50 -3.08
N GLN A 30 5.53 3.79 -3.25
CA GLN A 30 5.50 4.72 -2.13
C GLN A 30 4.09 4.83 -1.54
N ALA A 31 3.09 4.88 -2.40
CA ALA A 31 1.72 4.96 -1.93
C ALA A 31 1.33 3.71 -1.16
N ALA A 32 1.72 2.54 -1.66
CA ALA A 32 1.42 1.28 -0.99
C ALA A 32 2.14 1.20 0.37
N ALA A 33 3.40 1.61 0.40
CA ALA A 33 4.17 1.58 1.64
C ALA A 33 3.57 2.51 2.68
N LYS A 34 3.18 3.71 2.25
CA LYS A 34 2.58 4.67 3.16
C LYS A 34 1.28 4.15 3.73
N ALA A 35 0.44 3.57 2.87
CA ALA A 35 -0.83 3.01 3.32
C ALA A 35 -0.60 1.86 4.29
N ALA A 36 0.39 1.02 4.01
CA ALA A 36 0.70 -0.10 4.89
C ALA A 36 1.15 0.39 6.26
N MET A 37 1.96 1.43 6.29
CA MET A 37 2.43 1.99 7.55
C MET A 37 1.27 2.55 8.36
N GLU A 38 0.32 3.18 7.71
CA GLU A 38 -0.84 3.72 8.39
C GLU A 38 -1.70 2.62 8.99
N VAL A 39 -1.86 1.52 8.26
CA VAL A 39 -2.62 0.38 8.77
C VAL A 39 -1.93 -0.22 9.98
N LEU A 40 -0.62 -0.42 9.91
CA LEU A 40 0.13 -0.98 11.02
C LEU A 40 0.10 -0.05 12.23
N SER A 41 0.19 1.24 11.99
CA SER A 41 0.13 2.21 13.08
C SER A 41 -1.22 2.17 13.78
N ALA A 42 -2.29 2.06 13.00
CA ALA A 42 -3.63 1.97 13.56
C ALA A 42 -3.80 0.70 14.40
N GLN A 43 -3.24 -0.41 13.92
CA GLN A 43 -3.33 -1.65 14.66
C GLN A 43 -2.56 -1.58 15.98
N ARG A 44 -1.43 -0.88 15.97
CA ARG A 44 -0.64 -0.73 17.18
C ARG A 44 -1.39 0.10 18.23
N LYS A 45 -2.11 1.12 17.78
CA LYS A 45 -2.87 1.97 18.70
C LYS A 45 -4.01 1.21 19.35
N ASN A 46 -4.58 0.26 18.63
CA ASN A 46 -5.71 -0.52 19.15
C ASN A 46 -5.26 -1.66 20.02
N ASN A 47 -3.97 -1.87 20.15
CA ASN A 47 -3.44 -2.99 20.91
C ASN A 47 -2.99 -2.47 22.28
N PRO A 48 -3.71 -2.83 23.33
CA PRO A 48 -3.35 -2.37 24.68
C PRO A 48 -2.03 -2.94 25.18
#